data_01f06917785095ce0fb7ae4713bc52e7
#
_entry.id   01f06917785095ce0fb7ae4713bc52e7
#
_cell.length_a   1.000
_cell.length_b   1.000
_cell.length_c   1.000
_cell.angle_alpha   90.00
_cell.angle_beta   90.00
_cell.angle_gamma   90.00
#
_symmetry.space_group_name_H-M   'P 1'
#
loop_
_entity.id
_entity.type
_entity.pdbx_description
1 polymer ?
#
loop_
_entity_poly.entity_id
_entity_poly.type
_entity_poly.pdbx_seq_one_letter_code
_entity_poly.pdbx_strand_id
1 'polypeptide(L)'
;MSSIYVDTIVSRLMKIYEMEFGGKPNGRFKICYQRMQQVTGKTIINPTFLFQLQECAFNSGLTIINLGSEFAVIETGILTGYRNVPQGSIDKILKE
;
A
#
# COMPACT_ATOMS: atom_id res chain seq x y z
N MET A 1 -1.73 -15.69 -14.97
CA MET A 1 -0.71 -14.93 -15.24
C MET A 1 -0.59 -13.77 -14.40
N SER A 2 -1.63 -13.02 -14.23
CA SER A 2 -1.49 -11.81 -13.46
C SER A 2 -1.06 -12.05 -12.03
N SER A 3 -1.43 -13.19 -11.42
CA SER A 3 -1.03 -13.42 -10.03
C SER A 3 0.48 -13.55 -9.87
N ILE A 4 1.15 -14.23 -10.82
CA ILE A 4 2.61 -14.36 -10.75
C ILE A 4 3.27 -13.00 -10.93
N TYR A 5 2.74 -12.23 -11.88
CA TYR A 5 3.28 -10.91 -12.14
C TYR A 5 3.11 -9.99 -10.93
N VAL A 6 1.94 -10.05 -10.30
CA VAL A 6 1.65 -9.22 -9.14
C VAL A 6 2.53 -9.63 -7.97
N ASP A 7 2.76 -10.93 -7.79
CA ASP A 7 3.67 -11.41 -6.75
C ASP A 7 5.07 -10.85 -6.92
N THR A 8 5.54 -10.76 -8.16
CA THR A 8 6.85 -10.21 -8.44
C THR A 8 6.93 -8.75 -8.03
N ILE A 9 5.88 -7.99 -8.32
CA ILE A 9 5.83 -6.58 -7.96
C ILE A 9 5.83 -6.42 -6.45
N VAL A 10 5.03 -7.22 -5.75
CA VAL A 10 5.00 -7.17 -4.28
C VAL A 10 6.37 -7.48 -3.72
N SER A 11 7.07 -8.46 -4.30
CA SER A 11 8.43 -8.78 -3.88
C SER A 11 9.36 -7.58 -4.04
N ARG A 12 9.21 -6.82 -5.12
CA ARG A 12 10.00 -5.60 -5.34
C ARG A 12 9.68 -4.56 -4.27
N LEU A 13 8.40 -4.40 -3.96
CA LEU A 13 8.01 -3.44 -2.92
C LEU A 13 8.55 -3.84 -1.56
N MET A 14 8.58 -5.13 -1.27
CA MET A 14 9.16 -5.62 -0.02
C MET A 14 10.65 -5.32 0.05
N LYS A 15 11.35 -5.45 -1.08
CA LYS A 15 12.77 -5.13 -1.12
C LYS A 15 13.00 -3.65 -0.88
N ILE A 16 12.15 -2.78 -1.44
CA ILE A 16 12.24 -1.35 -1.19
C ILE A 16 12.00 -1.06 0.28
N TYR A 17 11.04 -1.77 0.88
CA TYR A 17 10.74 -1.59 2.29
C TYR A 17 11.96 -1.86 3.17
N GLU A 18 12.81 -2.78 2.74
CA GLU A 18 14.00 -3.17 3.49
C GLU A 18 15.22 -2.32 3.16
N MET A 19 15.10 -1.41 2.20
CA MET A 19 16.25 -0.59 1.79
C MET A 19 16.42 0.62 2.69
N GLU A 20 17.65 1.07 2.82
CA GLU A 20 17.96 2.28 3.55
C GLU A 20 17.87 3.48 2.62
N PHE A 21 17.01 4.43 2.98
CA PHE A 21 16.92 5.71 2.29
C PHE A 21 16.15 6.67 3.17
N GLY A 22 16.18 7.95 2.84
CA GLY A 22 15.46 8.95 3.62
C GLY A 22 15.90 9.02 5.06
N GLY A 23 17.13 8.60 5.34
CA GLY A 23 17.67 8.64 6.69
C GLY A 23 17.26 7.47 7.57
N LYS A 24 16.59 6.44 7.00
CA LYS A 24 16.14 5.29 7.77
C LYS A 24 16.63 4.00 7.14
N PRO A 25 17.00 3.00 7.94
CA PRO A 25 17.48 1.72 7.40
C PRO A 25 16.41 0.89 6.73
N ASN A 26 15.15 1.07 7.11
CA ASN A 26 14.02 0.39 6.50
C ASN A 26 12.74 1.06 6.95
N GLY A 27 11.62 0.59 6.43
CA GLY A 27 10.32 1.02 6.91
C GLY A 27 9.40 1.52 5.81
N ARG A 28 8.27 2.05 6.25
CA ARG A 28 7.24 2.55 5.35
C ARG A 28 7.77 3.68 4.47
N PHE A 29 7.19 3.78 3.27
CA PHE A 29 7.66 4.76 2.31
C PHE A 29 6.53 5.24 1.42
N LYS A 30 6.80 6.33 0.71
CA LYS A 30 5.94 6.82 -0.36
C LYS A 30 6.65 6.61 -1.68
N ILE A 31 5.87 6.40 -2.72
CA ILE A 31 6.42 6.25 -4.06
C ILE A 31 5.49 6.99 -5.03
N CYS A 32 6.07 7.87 -5.86
CA CYS A 32 5.25 8.63 -6.79
C CYS A 32 4.74 7.72 -7.92
N TYR A 33 3.70 8.19 -8.61
CA TYR A 33 3.08 7.41 -9.68
C TYR A 33 4.11 6.97 -10.73
N GLN A 34 4.96 7.89 -11.14
CA GLN A 34 5.95 7.60 -12.17
C GLN A 34 6.90 6.48 -11.75
N ARG A 35 7.34 6.49 -10.51
CA ARG A 35 8.24 5.45 -10.01
C ARG A 35 7.49 4.13 -9.80
N MET A 36 6.22 4.21 -9.42
CA MET A 36 5.41 3.00 -9.32
C MET A 36 5.24 2.37 -10.70
N GLN A 37 5.12 3.17 -11.76
CA GLN A 37 5.10 2.65 -13.11
C GLN A 37 6.37 1.86 -13.41
N GLN A 38 7.51 2.34 -12.95
CA GLN A 38 8.77 1.63 -13.15
C GLN A 38 8.81 0.31 -12.40
N VAL A 39 8.32 0.32 -11.15
CA VAL A 39 8.31 -0.90 -10.33
C VAL A 39 7.37 -1.94 -10.92
N THR A 40 6.22 -1.51 -11.42
CA THR A 40 5.21 -2.43 -11.95
C THR A 40 5.45 -2.79 -13.41
N GLY A 41 6.20 -1.97 -14.14
CA GLY A 41 6.36 -2.16 -15.57
C GLY A 41 5.14 -1.77 -16.37
N LYS A 42 4.19 -1.09 -15.75
CA LYS A 42 2.94 -0.69 -16.40
C LYS A 42 2.96 0.78 -16.75
N THR A 43 2.53 1.10 -17.97
CA THR A 43 2.38 2.49 -18.37
C THR A 43 1.21 3.13 -17.64
N ILE A 44 0.14 2.35 -17.45
CA ILE A 44 -1.05 2.83 -16.76
C ILE A 44 -1.36 1.85 -15.62
N ILE A 45 -1.56 2.39 -14.43
CA ILE A 45 -1.95 1.61 -13.27
C ILE A 45 -3.44 1.82 -13.08
N ASN A 46 -4.25 0.98 -13.76
CA ASN A 46 -5.69 1.13 -13.68
C ASN A 46 -6.23 0.56 -12.36
N PRO A 47 -7.48 0.89 -12.01
CA PRO A 47 -8.04 0.48 -10.71
C PRO A 47 -8.09 -1.03 -10.51
N THR A 48 -8.38 -1.80 -11.56
CA THR A 48 -8.44 -3.25 -11.44
C THR A 48 -7.09 -3.84 -11.09
N PHE A 49 -6.05 -3.38 -11.80
CA PHE A 49 -4.70 -3.85 -11.53
C PHE A 49 -4.25 -3.43 -10.13
N LEU A 50 -4.53 -2.18 -9.77
CA LEU A 50 -4.16 -1.69 -8.45
C LEU A 50 -4.82 -2.51 -7.35
N PHE A 51 -6.10 -2.85 -7.52
CA PHE A 51 -6.80 -3.66 -6.54
C PHE A 51 -6.14 -5.03 -6.37
N GLN A 52 -5.78 -5.66 -7.49
CA GLN A 52 -5.10 -6.95 -7.43
C GLN A 52 -3.76 -6.83 -6.72
N LEU A 53 -3.03 -5.76 -7.01
CA LEU A 53 -1.75 -5.51 -6.36
C LEU A 53 -1.93 -5.29 -4.86
N GLN A 54 -2.95 -4.52 -4.49
CA GLN A 54 -3.24 -4.26 -3.09
C GLN A 54 -3.60 -5.54 -2.34
N GLU A 55 -4.39 -6.42 -2.96
CA GLU A 55 -4.76 -7.68 -2.33
C GLU A 55 -3.54 -8.57 -2.12
N CYS A 56 -2.71 -8.67 -3.13
CA CYS A 56 -1.51 -9.50 -3.03
C CYS A 56 -0.57 -8.97 -1.97
N ALA A 57 -0.39 -7.64 -1.94
CA ALA A 57 0.46 -7.01 -0.95
C ALA A 57 -0.09 -7.25 0.46
N PHE A 58 -1.40 -7.12 0.62
CA PHE A 58 -2.03 -7.32 1.93
C PHE A 58 -1.79 -8.75 2.43
N ASN A 59 -1.89 -9.73 1.55
CA ASN A 59 -1.63 -11.12 1.92
C ASN A 59 -0.18 -11.34 2.30
N SER A 60 0.71 -10.47 1.87
CA SER A 60 2.12 -10.55 2.21
C SER A 60 2.50 -9.62 3.37
N GLY A 61 1.53 -8.95 3.98
CA GLY A 61 1.78 -8.11 5.14
C GLY A 61 2.02 -6.64 4.85
N LEU A 62 1.81 -6.20 3.60
CA LEU A 62 1.96 -4.79 3.23
C LEU A 62 0.61 -4.21 2.80
N THR A 63 0.39 -2.96 3.15
CA THR A 63 -0.80 -2.22 2.72
C THR A 63 -0.36 -1.10 1.79
N ILE A 64 -0.97 -1.04 0.61
CA ILE A 64 -0.70 0.00 -0.37
C ILE A 64 -1.87 0.98 -0.35
N ILE A 65 -1.57 2.25 -0.11
CA ILE A 65 -2.58 3.30 -0.02
C ILE A 65 -2.44 4.22 -1.22
N ASN A 66 -3.52 4.38 -1.97
CA ASN A 66 -3.52 5.26 -3.13
C ASN A 66 -3.79 6.69 -2.66
N LEU A 67 -2.81 7.57 -2.85
CA LEU A 67 -2.90 8.96 -2.44
C LEU A 67 -3.16 9.89 -3.63
N GLY A 68 -3.50 9.32 -4.79
CA GLY A 68 -3.73 10.11 -5.99
C GLY A 68 -2.50 10.14 -6.87
N SER A 69 -1.59 11.08 -6.61
CA SER A 69 -0.38 11.21 -7.42
C SER A 69 0.77 10.36 -6.88
N GLU A 70 0.57 9.70 -5.76
CA GLU A 70 1.60 8.84 -5.18
C GLU A 70 0.94 7.75 -4.35
N PHE A 71 1.75 6.81 -3.87
CA PHE A 71 1.25 5.70 -3.06
C PHE A 71 2.06 5.63 -1.78
N ALA A 72 1.40 5.21 -0.70
CA ALA A 72 2.09 4.93 0.55
C ALA A 72 2.09 3.43 0.75
N VAL A 73 3.22 2.89 1.21
CA VAL A 73 3.35 1.46 1.49
C VAL A 73 3.77 1.32 2.94
N ILE A 74 3.00 0.54 3.69
CA ILE A 74 3.20 0.40 5.13
C ILE A 74 2.90 -1.03 5.54
N GLU A 75 3.56 -1.52 6.58
CA GLU A 75 3.24 -2.83 7.13
C GLU A 75 1.82 -2.85 7.64
N THR A 76 1.06 -3.87 7.25
CA THR A 76 -0.32 -4.00 7.69
C THR A 76 -0.42 -4.05 9.20
N GLY A 77 0.55 -4.70 9.86
CA GLY A 77 0.55 -4.83 11.30
C GLY A 77 0.56 -3.50 12.05
N ILE A 78 1.18 -2.47 11.45
CA ILE A 78 1.19 -1.16 12.09
C ILE A 78 -0.22 -0.59 12.13
N LEU A 79 -1.01 -0.85 11.10
CA LEU A 79 -2.37 -0.33 11.02
C LEU A 79 -3.31 -0.99 12.02
N THR A 80 -3.01 -2.21 12.44
CA THR A 80 -3.87 -2.89 13.42
C THR A 80 -3.81 -2.25 14.79
N GLY A 81 -2.80 -1.38 15.02
CA GLY A 81 -2.69 -0.67 16.28
C GLY A 81 -3.48 0.63 16.32
N TYR A 82 -4.11 1.00 15.20
CA TYR A 82 -4.92 2.20 15.18
C TYR A 82 -6.20 1.95 15.98
N ARG A 83 -6.73 3.01 16.60
CA ARG A 83 -7.93 2.87 17.42
C ARG A 83 -9.14 2.62 16.51
N ASN A 84 -10.04 1.79 17.01
CA ASN A 84 -11.26 1.49 16.30
C ASN A 84 -12.34 2.52 16.69
N VAL A 85 -13.18 2.87 15.71
CA VAL A 85 -14.26 3.81 15.95
C VAL A 85 -15.41 3.05 16.61
N PRO A 86 -15.81 3.42 17.85
CA PRO A 86 -16.93 2.74 18.50
C PRO A 86 -18.25 3.20 17.91
N GLN A 87 -19.26 2.32 18.03
CA GLN A 87 -20.58 2.61 17.47
C GLN A 87 -21.16 3.89 18.07
N GLY A 88 -20.90 4.15 19.35
CA GLY A 88 -21.42 5.35 19.99
C GLY A 88 -20.96 6.64 19.33
N SER A 89 -19.71 6.66 18.84
CA SER A 89 -19.19 7.84 18.15
C SER A 89 -19.89 8.03 16.81
N ILE A 90 -20.17 6.94 16.10
CA ILE A 90 -20.88 7.01 14.83
C ILE A 90 -22.30 7.55 15.08
N ASP A 91 -22.99 7.02 16.09
CA ASP A 91 -24.34 7.46 16.41
C ASP A 91 -24.36 8.96 16.72
N LYS A 92 -23.34 9.43 17.42
CA LYS A 92 -23.26 10.85 17.79
C LYS A 92 -23.12 11.72 16.54
N ILE A 93 -22.29 11.32 15.59
CA ILE A 93 -22.08 12.05 14.35
C ILE A 93 -23.36 12.09 13.54
N LEU A 94 -24.05 10.97 13.45
CA LEU A 94 -25.25 10.87 12.62
C LEU A 94 -26.41 11.67 13.16
N LYS A 95 -26.36 12.07 14.43
CA LYS A 95 -27.42 12.89 15.03
C LYS A 95 -27.20 14.39 14.77
N GLU A 96 -26.03 14.76 14.31
CA GLU A 96 -25.76 16.14 13.96
C GLU A 96 -26.40 16.49 12.62
#